data_34fe8d615a826d5aa8aa2f111ee52948
#
_entry.id   34fe8d615a826d5aa8aa2f111ee52948
#
_cell.length_a   1.000
_cell.length_b   1.000
_cell.length_c   1.000
_cell.angle_alpha   90.00
_cell.angle_beta   90.00
_cell.angle_gamma   90.00
#
_symmetry.space_group_name_H-M   'P 1'
#
loop_
_entity.id
_entity.type
_entity.pdbx_description
1 polymer ?
#
loop_
_entity_poly.entity_id
_entity_poly.type
_entity_poly.pdbx_seq_one_letter_code
_entity_poly.pdbx_strand_id
1 'polypeptide(L)'
;FKMIVRWRRLDFIRKYFRVLLLFSVRGTLLPMSCCKKFREEGCEIVLCKTFKPCGFGNVNYQVYTSLQGARRAKELGAKYVLKNRSDLRIYKEFSFEYLKSLLGAYPVLGTKVPLKGRIVTFVGATGQLFLPYWLQDFLYFGYTDDIINLFDIKQNERDIANAPAYFKREYKYCTGEDMCREVVPEIYITKMFLSKYINIDDSVKGFWECIKNYFMIVDWEDLSAVLFKYDSYNRNDGDTNGILNWKESHRMISHSICVSIINGYLKYGDWMEKERFNYILHGKKE
;
A
#
# COMPACT_ATOMS: atom_id res chain seq x y z
N PHE A 1 21.55 -11.12 4.25
CA PHE A 1 20.33 -10.63 4.92
C PHE A 1 19.90 -11.66 5.95
N LYS A 2 20.21 -11.45 7.25
CA LYS A 2 19.66 -12.25 8.34
C LYS A 2 18.29 -11.71 8.69
N MET A 3 17.24 -12.29 8.14
CA MET A 3 15.87 -12.04 8.58
C MET A 3 15.63 -12.86 9.85
N ILE A 4 15.89 -12.26 11.02
CA ILE A 4 15.52 -12.88 12.30
C ILE A 4 14.07 -12.50 12.58
N VAL A 5 13.17 -13.36 12.15
CA VAL A 5 11.75 -13.27 12.54
C VAL A 5 11.66 -13.84 13.97
N ARG A 6 11.57 -13.00 14.99
CA ARG A 6 11.23 -13.43 16.35
C ARG A 6 9.73 -13.71 16.44
N TRP A 7 9.36 -14.97 16.32
CA TRP A 7 8.00 -15.49 16.18
C TRP A 7 7.29 -15.75 17.53
N ARG A 8 7.36 -14.88 18.52
CA ARG A 8 6.75 -15.14 19.84
C ARG A 8 5.22 -14.90 19.93
N ARG A 9 4.51 -14.55 18.84
CA ARG A 9 3.04 -14.34 18.85
C ARG A 9 2.33 -14.86 17.59
N LEU A 10 2.72 -16.02 17.08
CA LEU A 10 2.02 -16.67 15.96
C LEU A 10 0.62 -17.17 16.34
N ASP A 11 0.38 -17.47 17.62
CA ASP A 11 -0.92 -17.97 18.05
C ASP A 11 -2.07 -16.99 17.80
N PHE A 12 -1.79 -15.68 17.88
CA PHE A 12 -2.75 -14.63 17.53
C PHE A 12 -3.07 -14.62 16.04
N ILE A 13 -2.05 -14.72 15.20
CA ILE A 13 -2.20 -14.74 13.73
C ILE A 13 -2.92 -16.04 13.31
N ARG A 14 -2.61 -17.19 13.92
CA ARG A 14 -3.25 -18.48 13.65
C ARG A 14 -4.76 -18.49 13.91
N LYS A 15 -5.21 -17.78 14.93
CA LYS A 15 -6.62 -17.74 15.30
C LYS A 15 -7.49 -17.05 14.26
N TYR A 16 -6.95 -16.03 13.55
CA TYR A 16 -7.71 -15.14 12.67
C TYR A 16 -7.25 -15.16 11.22
N PHE A 17 -6.04 -15.61 10.94
CA PHE A 17 -5.47 -15.63 9.60
C PHE A 17 -4.90 -17.01 9.28
N ARG A 18 -5.37 -17.64 8.22
CA ARG A 18 -4.53 -18.62 7.51
C ARG A 18 -3.45 -17.80 6.82
N VAL A 19 -2.25 -17.77 7.41
CA VAL A 19 -1.15 -16.93 6.94
C VAL A 19 -0.64 -17.47 5.62
N LEU A 20 -0.90 -16.74 4.56
CA LEU A 20 -0.34 -16.98 3.25
C LEU A 20 0.93 -16.13 3.13
N LEU A 21 2.09 -16.76 3.29
CA LEU A 21 3.37 -16.11 3.06
C LEU A 21 3.78 -16.28 1.61
N LEU A 22 3.74 -15.20 0.86
CA LEU A 22 4.22 -15.15 -0.51
C LEU A 22 5.66 -14.70 -0.52
N PHE A 23 6.54 -15.58 -0.96
CA PHE A 23 7.91 -15.22 -1.24
C PHE A 23 8.11 -15.11 -2.74
N SER A 24 8.32 -13.89 -3.24
CA SER A 24 8.98 -13.71 -4.52
C SER A 24 10.46 -14.02 -4.34
N VAL A 25 10.92 -15.12 -4.87
CA VAL A 25 12.33 -15.51 -4.81
C VAL A 25 13.06 -14.88 -5.98
N ARG A 26 13.74 -13.78 -5.73
CA ARG A 26 14.71 -13.22 -6.66
C ARG A 26 15.94 -14.13 -6.66
N GLY A 27 16.02 -15.08 -7.60
CA GLY A 27 17.25 -15.83 -7.92
C GLY A 27 18.00 -16.56 -6.81
N THR A 28 17.71 -16.28 -5.57
CA THR A 28 18.24 -16.96 -4.38
C THR A 28 17.13 -17.80 -3.77
N LEU A 29 17.26 -19.08 -3.87
CA LEU A 29 16.40 -20.06 -3.20
C LEU A 29 16.29 -19.67 -1.72
N LEU A 30 15.06 -19.43 -1.24
CA LEU A 30 14.84 -19.51 0.20
C LEU A 30 15.41 -20.85 0.66
N PRO A 31 16.26 -20.86 1.68
CA PRO A 31 16.76 -22.13 2.18
C PRO A 31 15.58 -23.07 2.45
N MET A 32 15.65 -24.29 1.96
CA MET A 32 14.58 -25.30 2.13
C MET A 32 14.15 -25.43 3.58
N SER A 33 15.10 -25.20 4.52
CA SER A 33 14.86 -25.14 5.96
C SER A 33 13.88 -24.04 6.37
N CYS A 34 13.90 -22.86 5.72
CA CYS A 34 12.94 -21.79 5.99
C CYS A 34 11.54 -22.16 5.50
N CYS A 35 11.44 -22.71 4.29
CA CYS A 35 10.16 -23.19 3.76
C CYS A 35 9.54 -24.28 4.63
N LYS A 36 10.35 -25.19 5.15
CA LYS A 36 9.90 -26.25 6.06
C LYS A 36 9.31 -25.64 7.33
N LYS A 37 10.02 -24.74 8.01
CA LYS A 37 9.53 -24.06 9.21
C LYS A 37 8.21 -23.33 9.00
N PHE A 38 8.05 -22.62 7.88
CA PHE A 38 6.78 -21.94 7.58
C PHE A 38 5.62 -22.92 7.40
N ARG A 39 5.86 -24.07 6.74
CA ARG A 39 4.83 -25.10 6.60
C ARG A 39 4.47 -25.75 7.92
N GLU A 40 5.46 -26.03 8.77
CA GLU A 40 5.25 -26.56 10.13
C GLU A 40 4.42 -25.60 10.99
N GLU A 41 4.51 -24.28 10.73
CA GLU A 41 3.69 -23.25 11.33
C GLU A 41 2.32 -23.09 10.65
N GLY A 42 1.95 -23.97 9.72
CA GLY A 42 0.66 -23.94 9.03
C GLY A 42 0.57 -22.88 7.93
N CYS A 43 1.70 -22.33 7.48
CA CYS A 43 1.72 -21.36 6.39
C CYS A 43 1.69 -22.07 5.04
N GLU A 44 0.84 -21.58 4.14
CA GLU A 44 0.89 -21.94 2.73
C GLU A 44 1.96 -21.14 2.01
N ILE A 45 2.74 -21.77 1.13
CA ILE A 45 3.82 -21.12 0.39
C ILE A 45 3.53 -21.20 -1.10
N VAL A 46 3.40 -20.04 -1.74
CA VAL A 46 3.29 -19.91 -3.18
C VAL A 46 4.61 -19.43 -3.75
N LEU A 47 5.26 -20.27 -4.54
CA LEU A 47 6.52 -19.93 -5.20
C LEU A 47 6.22 -19.17 -6.48
N CYS A 48 6.78 -17.98 -6.60
CA CYS A 48 6.61 -17.13 -7.76
C CYS A 48 7.93 -17.03 -8.54
N LYS A 49 7.85 -17.15 -9.86
CA LYS A 49 9.01 -16.98 -10.75
C LYS A 49 9.36 -15.51 -10.88
N THR A 50 10.65 -15.24 -11.02
CA THR A 50 11.12 -13.91 -11.46
C THR A 50 10.97 -13.80 -12.99
N PHE A 51 10.70 -12.62 -13.47
CA PHE A 51 10.53 -12.34 -14.90
C PHE A 51 10.97 -10.91 -15.22
N LYS A 52 11.04 -10.58 -16.49
CA LYS A 52 11.31 -9.23 -17.00
C LYS A 52 10.19 -8.78 -17.92
N PRO A 53 9.92 -7.46 -17.96
CA PRO A 53 10.53 -6.39 -17.15
C PRO A 53 10.10 -6.46 -15.68
N CYS A 54 10.96 -6.01 -14.75
CA CYS A 54 10.63 -5.98 -13.33
C CYS A 54 9.63 -4.86 -12.96
N GLY A 55 9.41 -3.93 -13.87
CA GLY A 55 8.67 -2.71 -13.63
C GLY A 55 9.48 -1.66 -12.86
N PHE A 56 9.00 -0.40 -12.86
CA PHE A 56 9.62 0.65 -12.07
C PHE A 56 9.53 0.32 -10.56
N GLY A 57 10.66 0.39 -9.87
CA GLY A 57 10.72 0.03 -8.44
C GLY A 57 10.34 -1.42 -8.12
N ASN A 58 10.44 -2.33 -9.09
CA ASN A 58 10.02 -3.74 -8.97
C ASN A 58 8.49 -3.94 -8.82
N VAL A 59 7.67 -3.02 -9.29
CA VAL A 59 6.21 -3.09 -9.14
C VAL A 59 5.62 -4.38 -9.72
N ASN A 60 6.16 -4.89 -10.82
CA ASN A 60 5.63 -6.12 -11.44
C ASN A 60 5.78 -7.34 -10.54
N TYR A 61 6.88 -7.44 -9.78
CA TYR A 61 7.01 -8.54 -8.80
C TYR A 61 6.01 -8.40 -7.66
N GLN A 62 5.80 -7.18 -7.18
CA GLN A 62 4.80 -6.92 -6.13
C GLN A 62 3.39 -7.26 -6.60
N VAL A 63 3.01 -6.79 -7.77
CA VAL A 63 1.70 -7.06 -8.38
C VAL A 63 1.50 -8.55 -8.58
N TYR A 64 2.46 -9.22 -9.23
CA TYR A 64 2.36 -10.64 -9.52
C TYR A 64 2.28 -11.50 -8.26
N THR A 65 3.16 -11.27 -7.29
CA THR A 65 3.17 -12.07 -6.05
C THR A 65 1.90 -11.84 -5.22
N SER A 66 1.41 -10.60 -5.15
CA SER A 66 0.17 -10.28 -4.45
C SER A 66 -1.04 -10.93 -5.12
N LEU A 67 -1.09 -10.91 -6.46
CA LEU A 67 -2.15 -11.56 -7.24
C LEU A 67 -2.16 -13.08 -7.01
N GLN A 68 -0.99 -13.75 -7.12
CA GLN A 68 -0.91 -15.20 -6.93
C GLN A 68 -1.35 -15.60 -5.51
N GLY A 69 -0.99 -14.81 -4.52
CA GLY A 69 -1.44 -15.06 -3.17
C GLY A 69 -2.90 -14.84 -2.92
N ALA A 70 -3.44 -13.79 -3.45
CA ALA A 70 -4.88 -13.55 -3.33
C ALA A 70 -5.68 -14.66 -4.05
N ARG A 71 -5.22 -15.13 -5.21
CA ARG A 71 -5.81 -16.28 -5.92
C ARG A 71 -5.72 -17.55 -5.07
N ARG A 72 -4.56 -17.83 -4.48
CA ARG A 72 -4.41 -18.99 -3.61
C ARG A 72 -5.29 -18.90 -2.36
N ALA A 73 -5.40 -17.73 -1.77
CA ALA A 73 -6.31 -17.48 -0.64
C ALA A 73 -7.78 -17.76 -1.03
N LYS A 74 -8.19 -17.38 -2.25
CA LYS A 74 -9.52 -17.69 -2.80
C LYS A 74 -9.75 -19.21 -2.93
N GLU A 75 -8.78 -19.94 -3.47
CA GLU A 75 -8.84 -21.41 -3.58
C GLU A 75 -9.00 -22.08 -2.21
N LEU A 76 -8.40 -21.50 -1.17
CA LEU A 76 -8.52 -21.95 0.22
C LEU A 76 -9.80 -21.47 0.91
N GLY A 77 -10.70 -20.79 0.21
CA GLY A 77 -11.98 -20.31 0.74
C GLY A 77 -11.89 -19.05 1.60
N ALA A 78 -10.80 -18.29 1.51
CA ALA A 78 -10.66 -17.05 2.27
C ALA A 78 -11.65 -15.99 1.76
N LYS A 79 -12.45 -15.42 2.67
CA LYS A 79 -13.40 -14.34 2.36
C LYS A 79 -12.71 -12.97 2.27
N TYR A 80 -11.67 -12.78 3.04
CA TYR A 80 -10.89 -11.53 3.11
C TYR A 80 -9.42 -11.82 2.92
N VAL A 81 -8.70 -10.86 2.35
CA VAL A 81 -7.24 -10.89 2.19
C VAL A 81 -6.63 -9.63 2.79
N LEU A 82 -5.60 -9.82 3.59
CA LEU A 82 -4.68 -8.78 4.02
C LEU A 82 -3.34 -8.98 3.30
N LYS A 83 -3.07 -8.14 2.30
CA LYS A 83 -1.72 -8.04 1.71
C LYS A 83 -0.87 -7.18 2.62
N ASN A 84 0.24 -7.72 3.05
CA ASN A 84 1.20 -7.04 3.90
C ASN A 84 2.62 -7.19 3.34
N ARG A 85 3.57 -6.41 3.82
CA ARG A 85 5.00 -6.54 3.52
C ARG A 85 5.69 -7.36 4.60
N SER A 86 6.75 -8.08 4.23
CA SER A 86 7.52 -8.88 5.18
C SER A 86 8.24 -8.04 6.25
N ASP A 87 8.48 -6.77 5.97
CA ASP A 87 9.12 -5.81 6.87
C ASP A 87 8.13 -4.94 7.66
N LEU A 88 6.81 -5.14 7.48
CA LEU A 88 5.75 -4.49 8.26
C LEU A 88 5.19 -5.45 9.30
N ARG A 89 5.02 -4.97 10.54
CA ARG A 89 4.38 -5.69 11.64
C ARG A 89 3.18 -4.94 12.15
N ILE A 90 2.15 -5.68 12.47
CA ILE A 90 0.91 -5.21 13.10
C ILE A 90 0.87 -5.81 14.49
N TYR A 91 0.73 -4.98 15.51
CA TYR A 91 0.80 -5.40 16.92
C TYR A 91 -0.52 -5.25 17.67
N LYS A 92 -1.43 -4.40 17.19
CA LYS A 92 -2.69 -4.14 17.88
C LYS A 92 -3.60 -5.36 17.84
N GLU A 93 -4.11 -5.75 18.99
CA GLU A 93 -5.16 -6.75 19.09
C GLU A 93 -6.41 -6.31 18.34
N PHE A 94 -7.20 -7.26 17.86
CA PHE A 94 -8.44 -7.01 17.11
C PHE A 94 -8.26 -6.20 15.80
N SER A 95 -7.04 -6.13 15.25
CA SER A 95 -6.78 -5.43 13.99
C SER A 95 -7.63 -5.96 12.84
N PHE A 96 -7.88 -7.26 12.80
CA PHE A 96 -8.71 -7.87 11.77
C PHE A 96 -10.18 -7.44 11.90
N GLU A 97 -10.72 -7.51 13.12
CA GLU A 97 -12.08 -7.10 13.42
C GLU A 97 -12.28 -5.61 13.12
N TYR A 98 -11.30 -4.78 13.47
CA TYR A 98 -11.28 -3.36 13.13
C TYR A 98 -11.33 -3.15 11.62
N LEU A 99 -10.40 -3.73 10.85
CA LEU A 99 -10.38 -3.60 9.39
C LEU A 99 -11.68 -4.12 8.75
N LYS A 100 -12.22 -5.23 9.25
CA LYS A 100 -13.49 -5.77 8.79
C LYS A 100 -14.67 -4.85 9.11
N SER A 101 -14.68 -4.22 10.29
CA SER A 101 -15.74 -3.29 10.69
C SER A 101 -15.79 -2.07 9.76
N LEU A 102 -14.63 -1.58 9.29
CA LEU A 102 -14.56 -0.48 8.33
C LEU A 102 -15.27 -0.81 7.01
N LEU A 103 -15.18 -2.05 6.52
CA LEU A 103 -15.90 -2.48 5.31
C LEU A 103 -17.43 -2.46 5.48
N GLY A 104 -17.91 -2.74 6.70
CA GLY A 104 -19.35 -2.67 7.01
C GLY A 104 -19.82 -1.24 7.28
N ALA A 105 -19.04 -0.44 7.99
CA ALA A 105 -19.39 0.93 8.38
C ALA A 105 -19.35 1.91 7.19
N TYR A 106 -18.45 1.67 6.23
CA TYR A 106 -18.25 2.56 5.08
C TYR A 106 -18.40 1.77 3.77
N PRO A 107 -19.63 1.58 3.27
CA PRO A 107 -19.85 0.87 2.01
C PRO A 107 -19.22 1.62 0.81
N VAL A 108 -18.98 0.89 -0.28
CA VAL A 108 -18.60 1.48 -1.57
C VAL A 108 -19.73 2.39 -2.05
N LEU A 109 -19.39 3.60 -2.44
CA LEU A 109 -20.36 4.57 -2.96
C LEU A 109 -20.40 4.61 -4.50
N GLY A 110 -19.25 4.36 -5.15
CA GLY A 110 -19.14 4.36 -6.60
C GLY A 110 -19.60 3.04 -7.21
N THR A 111 -20.35 3.11 -8.30
CA THR A 111 -20.91 1.94 -8.99
C THR A 111 -20.08 1.49 -10.21
N LYS A 112 -19.12 2.31 -10.66
CA LYS A 112 -18.35 2.03 -11.87
C LYS A 112 -17.28 0.96 -11.68
N VAL A 113 -16.67 0.91 -10.48
CA VAL A 113 -15.67 -0.10 -10.12
C VAL A 113 -16.37 -1.23 -9.38
N PRO A 114 -16.29 -2.49 -9.85
CA PRO A 114 -17.05 -3.61 -9.28
C PRO A 114 -16.36 -4.13 -8.00
N LEU A 115 -16.52 -3.43 -6.90
CA LEU A 115 -16.02 -3.79 -5.58
C LEU A 115 -17.18 -4.22 -4.66
N LYS A 116 -16.96 -5.26 -3.87
CA LYS A 116 -17.85 -5.68 -2.78
C LYS A 116 -17.71 -4.78 -1.55
N GLY A 117 -16.51 -4.26 -1.32
CA GLY A 117 -16.19 -3.38 -0.22
C GLY A 117 -15.07 -2.43 -0.60
N ARG A 118 -14.82 -1.43 0.24
CA ARG A 118 -13.69 -0.54 0.04
C ARG A 118 -12.36 -1.29 0.14
N ILE A 119 -11.37 -0.85 -0.60
CA ILE A 119 -9.99 -1.31 -0.39
C ILE A 119 -9.38 -0.45 0.72
N VAL A 120 -9.06 -1.09 1.84
CA VAL A 120 -8.41 -0.42 2.98
C VAL A 120 -6.90 -0.39 2.75
N THR A 121 -6.28 0.76 2.97
CA THR A 121 -4.83 0.96 2.88
C THR A 121 -4.33 1.88 3.99
N PHE A 122 -3.01 2.01 4.17
CA PHE A 122 -2.44 2.92 5.14
C PHE A 122 -2.40 4.37 4.66
N VAL A 123 -2.39 5.29 5.65
CA VAL A 123 -1.92 6.64 5.44
C VAL A 123 -0.52 6.59 4.82
N GLY A 124 -0.30 7.42 3.82
CA GLY A 124 0.81 7.25 2.91
C GLY A 124 1.87 8.31 2.96
N ALA A 125 2.40 8.59 1.77
CA ALA A 125 3.50 9.50 1.59
C ALA A 125 3.15 10.94 1.98
N THR A 126 4.14 11.64 2.44
CA THR A 126 4.13 13.09 2.63
C THR A 126 3.57 13.79 1.38
N GLY A 127 2.60 14.67 1.59
CA GLY A 127 1.95 15.37 0.48
C GLY A 127 0.81 14.61 -0.21
N GLN A 128 0.36 13.47 0.31
CA GLN A 128 -0.73 12.68 -0.27
C GLN A 128 -2.02 13.50 -0.53
N LEU A 129 -2.28 14.54 0.28
CA LEU A 129 -3.38 15.48 0.02
C LEU A 129 -3.30 16.12 -1.38
N PHE A 130 -2.10 16.33 -1.90
CA PHE A 130 -1.82 17.07 -3.13
C PHE A 130 -1.23 16.21 -4.25
N LEU A 131 -0.82 14.97 -3.93
CA LEU A 131 -0.20 14.04 -4.86
C LEU A 131 -1.22 12.97 -5.27
N PRO A 132 -1.76 13.02 -6.50
CA PRO A 132 -2.87 12.16 -6.89
C PRO A 132 -2.45 10.69 -6.96
N TYR A 133 -3.36 9.82 -6.56
CA TYR A 133 -3.27 8.35 -6.64
C TYR A 133 -2.16 7.70 -5.83
N TRP A 134 -1.48 8.43 -4.94
CA TRP A 134 -0.46 7.89 -4.08
C TRP A 134 -1.06 7.20 -2.85
N LEU A 135 -1.59 6.01 -3.04
CA LEU A 135 -2.03 5.13 -1.95
C LEU A 135 -0.89 4.20 -1.56
N GLN A 136 -0.62 4.12 -0.25
CA GLN A 136 0.53 3.37 0.25
C GLN A 136 0.42 1.87 -0.03
N ASP A 137 1.48 1.28 -0.57
CA ASP A 137 1.53 -0.12 -0.99
C ASP A 137 1.89 -1.11 0.13
N PHE A 138 2.08 -0.62 1.35
CA PHE A 138 2.52 -1.45 2.48
C PHE A 138 1.46 -2.42 2.92
N LEU A 139 0.21 -2.00 2.94
CA LEU A 139 -0.93 -2.80 3.33
C LEU A 139 -2.10 -2.55 2.39
N TYR A 140 -2.75 -3.66 2.00
CA TYR A 140 -4.10 -3.62 1.42
C TYR A 140 -4.97 -4.67 2.09
N PHE A 141 -6.19 -4.29 2.47
CA PHE A 141 -7.18 -5.19 3.04
C PHE A 141 -8.51 -5.03 2.32
N GLY A 142 -9.21 -6.15 2.10
CA GLY A 142 -10.52 -6.15 1.46
C GLY A 142 -11.08 -7.55 1.27
N TYR A 143 -12.21 -7.65 0.58
CA TYR A 143 -12.71 -8.93 0.11
C TYR A 143 -11.70 -9.56 -0.86
N THR A 144 -11.60 -10.88 -0.84
CA THR A 144 -10.63 -11.61 -1.65
C THR A 144 -10.73 -11.27 -3.14
N ASP A 145 -11.95 -11.19 -3.68
CA ASP A 145 -12.17 -10.85 -5.08
C ASP A 145 -11.74 -9.40 -5.39
N ASP A 146 -11.94 -8.47 -4.45
CA ASP A 146 -11.55 -7.07 -4.62
C ASP A 146 -10.03 -6.94 -4.63
N ILE A 147 -9.31 -7.68 -3.78
CA ILE A 147 -7.84 -7.69 -3.76
C ILE A 147 -7.27 -8.39 -5.00
N ILE A 148 -7.89 -9.46 -5.49
CA ILE A 148 -7.53 -10.05 -6.79
C ILE A 148 -7.69 -8.99 -7.88
N ASN A 149 -8.82 -8.30 -7.91
CA ASN A 149 -9.10 -7.27 -8.89
C ASN A 149 -8.11 -6.09 -8.83
N LEU A 150 -7.70 -5.68 -7.63
CA LEU A 150 -6.67 -4.64 -7.44
C LEU A 150 -5.35 -5.01 -8.12
N PHE A 151 -4.91 -6.26 -8.01
CA PHE A 151 -3.62 -6.72 -8.51
C PHE A 151 -3.67 -7.38 -9.89
N ASP A 152 -4.85 -7.62 -10.46
CA ASP A 152 -5.01 -8.13 -11.83
C ASP A 152 -4.95 -6.96 -12.84
N ILE A 153 -3.77 -6.38 -12.96
CA ILE A 153 -3.46 -5.20 -13.77
C ILE A 153 -2.35 -5.46 -14.77
N LYS A 154 -2.26 -4.62 -15.81
CA LYS A 154 -1.19 -4.69 -16.81
C LYS A 154 0.18 -4.52 -16.12
N GLN A 155 1.19 -5.21 -16.65
CA GLN A 155 2.58 -5.04 -16.20
C GLN A 155 3.15 -3.70 -16.66
N ASN A 156 4.00 -3.12 -15.82
CA ASN A 156 4.79 -1.93 -16.16
C ASN A 156 5.93 -2.34 -17.10
N GLU A 157 6.09 -1.63 -18.21
CA GLU A 157 7.03 -2.00 -19.28
C GLU A 157 8.49 -1.59 -18.97
N ARG A 158 8.71 -0.79 -17.92
CA ARG A 158 10.04 -0.32 -17.52
C ARG A 158 10.82 -1.42 -16.79
N ASP A 159 12.13 -1.48 -16.98
CA ASP A 159 13.02 -2.42 -16.25
C ASP A 159 13.96 -1.68 -15.30
N ILE A 160 13.40 -0.92 -14.35
CA ILE A 160 14.11 -0.07 -13.39
C ILE A 160 13.87 -0.58 -11.98
N ALA A 161 14.68 -1.55 -11.53
CA ALA A 161 14.54 -2.19 -10.22
C ALA A 161 14.87 -1.27 -9.05
N ASN A 162 15.89 -0.41 -9.20
CA ASN A 162 16.38 0.47 -8.13
C ASN A 162 15.91 1.91 -8.37
N ALA A 163 14.67 2.20 -8.01
CA ALA A 163 14.09 3.52 -8.13
C ALA A 163 14.89 4.61 -7.37
N PRO A 164 15.37 4.42 -6.12
CA PRO A 164 16.18 5.43 -5.44
C PRO A 164 17.47 5.79 -6.19
N ALA A 165 18.17 4.82 -6.79
CA ALA A 165 19.36 5.10 -7.58
C ALA A 165 19.01 5.81 -8.90
N TYR A 166 17.86 5.44 -9.50
CA TYR A 166 17.34 6.13 -10.68
C TYR A 166 17.06 7.60 -10.38
N PHE A 167 16.32 7.91 -9.32
CA PHE A 167 16.00 9.30 -8.95
C PHE A 167 17.24 10.14 -8.67
N LYS A 168 18.24 9.59 -7.95
CA LYS A 168 19.52 10.28 -7.71
C LYS A 168 20.28 10.63 -8.99
N ARG A 169 20.14 9.81 -10.03
CA ARG A 169 20.79 10.03 -11.32
C ARG A 169 20.04 11.05 -12.18
N GLU A 170 18.72 10.92 -12.28
CA GLU A 170 17.89 11.72 -13.20
C GLU A 170 17.49 13.08 -12.62
N TYR A 171 17.42 13.18 -11.30
CA TYR A 171 16.98 14.39 -10.60
C TYR A 171 17.98 14.82 -9.54
N LYS A 172 18.42 16.07 -9.62
CA LYS A 172 19.29 16.66 -8.59
C LYS A 172 18.58 16.73 -7.23
N TYR A 173 17.29 17.04 -7.26
CA TYR A 173 16.39 17.03 -6.11
C TYR A 173 15.14 16.27 -6.51
N CYS A 174 14.86 15.15 -5.86
CA CYS A 174 13.66 14.37 -6.10
C CYS A 174 12.53 14.87 -5.20
N THR A 175 11.48 15.40 -5.80
CA THR A 175 10.25 15.79 -5.12
C THR A 175 9.19 14.69 -5.21
N GLY A 176 8.15 14.78 -4.37
CA GLY A 176 6.98 13.90 -4.50
C GLY A 176 6.31 14.02 -5.86
N GLU A 177 6.34 15.20 -6.47
CA GLU A 177 5.80 15.44 -7.81
C GLU A 177 6.62 14.73 -8.91
N ASP A 178 7.95 14.72 -8.81
CA ASP A 178 8.82 13.96 -9.71
C ASP A 178 8.51 12.46 -9.62
N MET A 179 8.29 11.95 -8.40
CA MET A 179 7.88 10.57 -8.18
C MET A 179 6.51 10.26 -8.81
N CYS A 180 5.55 11.20 -8.76
CA CYS A 180 4.25 11.05 -9.44
C CYS A 180 4.41 10.97 -10.96
N ARG A 181 5.29 11.77 -11.55
CA ARG A 181 5.60 11.74 -13.00
C ARG A 181 6.23 10.42 -13.40
N GLU A 182 7.08 9.86 -12.56
CA GLU A 182 7.74 8.57 -12.78
C GLU A 182 6.82 7.37 -12.54
N VAL A 183 5.63 7.59 -12.03
CA VAL A 183 4.63 6.55 -11.75
C VAL A 183 5.22 5.44 -10.86
N VAL A 184 5.60 5.82 -9.64
CA VAL A 184 6.10 4.88 -8.62
C VAL A 184 5.09 3.76 -8.32
N PRO A 185 5.51 2.64 -7.73
CA PRO A 185 4.67 1.46 -7.55
C PRO A 185 3.28 1.74 -6.98
N GLU A 186 3.18 2.58 -5.98
CA GLU A 186 1.94 2.92 -5.30
C GLU A 186 0.95 3.59 -6.24
N ILE A 187 1.43 4.57 -7.03
CA ILE A 187 0.62 5.30 -8.02
C ILE A 187 0.26 4.38 -9.18
N TYR A 188 1.22 3.56 -9.64
CA TYR A 188 0.99 2.63 -10.75
C TYR A 188 -0.13 1.65 -10.42
N ILE A 189 -0.07 1.00 -9.25
CA ILE A 189 -1.09 0.04 -8.82
C ILE A 189 -2.46 0.70 -8.79
N THR A 190 -2.58 1.86 -8.14
CA THR A 190 -3.84 2.58 -7.99
C THR A 190 -4.43 3.00 -9.34
N LYS A 191 -3.63 3.63 -10.20
CA LYS A 191 -4.07 4.10 -11.52
C LYS A 191 -4.44 2.95 -12.45
N MET A 192 -3.61 1.91 -12.54
CA MET A 192 -3.87 0.77 -13.41
C MET A 192 -5.09 -0.02 -12.98
N PHE A 193 -5.35 -0.14 -11.68
CA PHE A 193 -6.58 -0.74 -11.19
C PHE A 193 -7.82 0.07 -11.60
N LEU A 194 -7.83 1.36 -11.32
CA LEU A 194 -8.98 2.22 -11.61
C LEU A 194 -9.22 2.38 -13.12
N SER A 195 -8.15 2.48 -13.93
CA SER A 195 -8.24 2.66 -15.39
C SER A 195 -8.93 1.52 -16.13
N LYS A 196 -9.08 0.36 -15.49
CA LYS A 196 -9.90 -0.74 -16.04
C LYS A 196 -11.39 -0.36 -16.15
N TYR A 197 -11.85 0.61 -15.36
CA TYR A 197 -13.28 0.87 -15.17
C TYR A 197 -13.68 2.33 -15.39
N ILE A 198 -12.75 3.25 -15.17
CA ILE A 198 -12.99 4.69 -15.29
C ILE A 198 -11.86 5.39 -16.06
N ASN A 199 -12.20 6.48 -16.73
CA ASN A 199 -11.17 7.39 -17.22
C ASN A 199 -10.52 8.08 -16.04
N ILE A 200 -9.18 8.01 -15.96
CA ILE A 200 -8.42 8.63 -14.90
C ILE A 200 -8.34 10.14 -15.16
N ASP A 201 -8.87 10.90 -14.23
CA ASP A 201 -8.60 12.32 -14.11
C ASP A 201 -7.35 12.51 -13.25
N ASP A 202 -6.20 12.84 -13.85
CA ASP A 202 -4.90 12.98 -13.18
C ASP A 202 -4.82 14.20 -12.23
N SER A 203 -5.97 14.76 -11.85
CA SER A 203 -6.09 15.82 -10.87
C SER A 203 -6.16 15.26 -9.43
N VAL A 204 -5.80 16.12 -8.48
CA VAL A 204 -6.01 15.83 -7.05
C VAL A 204 -7.50 15.69 -6.74
N LYS A 205 -8.34 16.47 -7.38
CA LYS A 205 -9.80 16.38 -7.25
C LYS A 205 -10.32 15.01 -7.69
N GLY A 206 -9.87 14.51 -8.85
CA GLY A 206 -10.21 13.16 -9.33
C GLY A 206 -9.77 12.07 -8.37
N PHE A 207 -8.59 12.22 -7.79
CA PHE A 207 -8.11 11.29 -6.77
C PHE A 207 -8.97 11.29 -5.50
N TRP A 208 -9.39 12.46 -5.00
CA TRP A 208 -10.28 12.55 -3.84
C TRP A 208 -11.65 11.92 -4.10
N GLU A 209 -12.18 12.07 -5.30
CA GLU A 209 -13.41 11.36 -5.69
C GLU A 209 -13.21 9.84 -5.70
N CYS A 210 -12.02 9.35 -6.08
CA CYS A 210 -11.71 7.92 -6.00
C CYS A 210 -11.62 7.44 -4.53
N ILE A 211 -11.01 8.23 -3.64
CA ILE A 211 -11.02 7.93 -2.18
C ILE A 211 -12.44 7.87 -1.68
N LYS A 212 -13.25 8.91 -1.96
CA LYS A 212 -14.65 8.97 -1.55
C LYS A 212 -15.44 7.74 -1.94
N ASN A 213 -15.17 7.19 -3.11
CA ASN A 213 -15.98 6.11 -3.68
C ASN A 213 -15.46 4.71 -3.35
N TYR A 214 -14.13 4.49 -3.31
CA TYR A 214 -13.56 3.14 -3.41
C TYR A 214 -12.56 2.76 -2.33
N PHE A 215 -11.93 3.74 -1.66
CA PHE A 215 -10.84 3.46 -0.72
C PHE A 215 -11.20 3.87 0.72
N MET A 216 -10.49 3.25 1.67
CA MET A 216 -10.48 3.63 3.08
C MET A 216 -9.02 3.72 3.51
N ILE A 217 -8.65 4.84 4.14
CA ILE A 217 -7.31 5.05 4.67
C ILE A 217 -7.35 4.91 6.19
N VAL A 218 -6.39 4.19 6.76
CA VAL A 218 -6.21 4.00 8.20
C VAL A 218 -4.85 4.51 8.63
N ASP A 219 -4.74 4.99 9.86
CA ASP A 219 -3.50 5.48 10.41
C ASP A 219 -2.63 4.31 10.94
N TRP A 220 -1.31 4.55 11.07
CA TRP A 220 -0.38 3.56 11.60
C TRP A 220 -0.71 3.16 13.03
N GLU A 221 -1.16 4.13 13.81
CA GLU A 221 -1.57 4.00 15.20
C GLU A 221 -2.79 3.10 15.36
N ASP A 222 -3.69 3.11 14.39
CA ASP A 222 -4.90 2.28 14.37
C ASP A 222 -4.58 0.79 14.47
N LEU A 223 -3.45 0.37 13.92
CA LEU A 223 -2.99 -1.02 13.88
C LEU A 223 -1.73 -1.25 14.73
N SER A 224 -1.21 -0.22 15.41
CA SER A 224 0.11 -0.25 16.05
C SER A 224 1.17 -0.82 15.11
N ALA A 225 1.17 -0.34 13.87
CA ALA A 225 2.01 -0.87 12.80
C ALA A 225 3.43 -0.31 12.88
N VAL A 226 4.42 -1.16 12.60
CA VAL A 226 5.85 -0.81 12.60
C VAL A 226 6.53 -1.34 11.35
N LEU A 227 7.22 -0.45 10.63
CA LEU A 227 8.01 -0.80 9.45
C LEU A 227 9.49 -0.92 9.83
N PHE A 228 10.03 -2.14 9.77
CA PHE A 228 11.41 -2.42 10.21
C PHE A 228 12.49 -2.02 9.19
N LYS A 229 12.12 -1.79 7.94
CA LYS A 229 13.08 -1.50 6.88
C LYS A 229 13.89 -0.21 7.11
N TYR A 230 13.32 0.75 7.81
CA TYR A 230 13.87 2.09 7.98
C TYR A 230 14.27 2.39 9.43
N ASP A 231 14.54 1.35 10.22
CA ASP A 231 14.97 1.49 11.63
C ASP A 231 14.04 2.39 12.47
N SER A 232 12.74 2.27 12.19
CA SER A 232 11.68 3.11 12.78
C SER A 232 11.54 2.95 14.31
N TYR A 233 12.46 2.23 14.95
CA TYR A 233 12.55 2.15 16.41
C TYR A 233 13.07 3.45 17.05
N ASN A 234 13.84 4.25 16.34
CA ASN A 234 14.34 5.53 16.82
C ASN A 234 13.33 6.66 16.58
N ARG A 235 12.10 6.47 17.03
CA ARG A 235 11.04 7.48 16.94
C ARG A 235 11.31 8.76 17.74
N ASN A 236 12.39 8.82 18.52
CA ASN A 236 12.68 9.95 19.41
C ASN A 236 13.39 11.12 18.74
N ASP A 237 13.90 10.97 17.54
CA ASP A 237 14.69 12.02 16.86
C ASP A 237 13.97 12.67 15.66
N GLY A 238 12.71 12.33 15.42
CA GLY A 238 11.91 12.96 14.35
C GLY A 238 12.34 12.58 12.94
N ASP A 239 13.36 11.74 12.80
CA ASP A 239 13.86 11.26 11.52
C ASP A 239 13.27 9.88 11.19
N THR A 240 12.01 9.88 10.78
CA THR A 240 11.34 8.69 10.25
C THR A 240 11.69 8.47 8.77
N ASN A 241 12.92 8.76 8.36
CA ASN A 241 13.47 8.45 7.02
C ASN A 241 12.48 8.71 5.87
N GLY A 242 11.82 9.84 5.88
CA GLY A 242 11.02 10.35 4.78
C GLY A 242 9.62 9.74 4.62
N ILE A 243 9.25 8.70 5.37
CA ILE A 243 7.89 8.13 5.27
C ILE A 243 6.91 8.86 6.19
N LEU A 244 7.37 9.27 7.37
CA LEU A 244 6.58 10.03 8.33
C LEU A 244 7.38 11.25 8.79
N ASN A 245 7.67 12.17 7.88
CA ASN A 245 8.11 13.48 8.32
C ASN A 245 6.92 14.15 9.00
N TRP A 246 6.88 14.12 10.33
CA TRP A 246 5.77 14.67 11.09
C TRP A 246 5.57 16.18 10.81
N LYS A 247 6.62 16.91 10.41
CA LYS A 247 6.53 18.31 9.96
C LYS A 247 5.63 18.49 8.74
N GLU A 248 5.42 17.42 7.98
CA GLU A 248 4.57 17.40 6.79
C GLU A 248 3.35 16.49 6.96
N SER A 249 3.13 15.93 8.16
CA SER A 249 1.98 15.04 8.44
C SER A 249 0.63 15.69 8.17
N HIS A 250 0.53 17.00 8.31
CA HIS A 250 -0.67 17.76 7.95
C HIS A 250 -1.02 17.73 6.45
N ARG A 251 -0.12 17.21 5.60
CA ARG A 251 -0.33 17.04 4.17
C ARG A 251 -0.70 15.60 3.79
N MET A 252 -0.90 14.74 4.77
CA MET A 252 -1.36 13.35 4.58
C MET A 252 -2.88 13.27 4.70
N ILE A 253 -3.46 12.27 4.05
CA ILE A 253 -4.86 11.90 4.27
C ILE A 253 -4.90 10.90 5.41
N SER A 254 -5.10 11.39 6.65
CA SER A 254 -5.31 10.55 7.83
C SER A 254 -6.66 9.83 7.75
N HIS A 255 -6.90 8.88 8.66
CA HIS A 255 -8.18 8.20 8.77
C HIS A 255 -9.33 9.19 8.95
N SER A 256 -9.21 10.18 9.83
CA SER A 256 -10.23 11.19 10.07
C SER A 256 -10.52 12.06 8.85
N ILE A 257 -9.49 12.45 8.10
CA ILE A 257 -9.64 13.17 6.83
C ILE A 257 -10.34 12.28 5.80
N CYS A 258 -9.95 11.02 5.66
CA CYS A 258 -10.56 10.06 4.77
C CYS A 258 -12.07 9.89 5.06
N VAL A 259 -12.44 9.71 6.32
CA VAL A 259 -13.84 9.62 6.77
C VAL A 259 -14.61 10.90 6.44
N SER A 260 -14.00 12.07 6.63
CA SER A 260 -14.62 13.36 6.29
C SER A 260 -14.85 13.52 4.79
N ILE A 261 -13.94 13.01 3.95
CA ILE A 261 -14.10 12.96 2.48
C ILE A 261 -15.25 12.01 2.11
N ILE A 262 -15.28 10.81 2.67
CA ILE A 262 -16.32 9.79 2.39
C ILE A 262 -17.70 10.33 2.73
N ASN A 263 -17.86 10.97 3.86
CA ASN A 263 -19.13 11.53 4.33
C ASN A 263 -19.49 12.87 3.64
N GLY A 264 -18.62 13.40 2.79
CA GLY A 264 -18.86 14.65 2.06
C GLY A 264 -18.74 15.92 2.91
N TYR A 265 -18.22 15.82 4.13
CA TYR A 265 -17.92 16.98 4.99
C TYR A 265 -16.70 17.75 4.49
N LEU A 266 -15.72 17.04 3.96
CA LEU A 266 -14.53 17.64 3.36
C LEU A 266 -14.56 17.42 1.85
N LYS A 267 -14.50 18.52 1.09
CA LYS A 267 -14.48 18.50 -0.38
C LYS A 267 -13.23 19.23 -0.86
N TYR A 268 -12.65 18.74 -1.94
CA TYR A 268 -11.57 19.44 -2.61
C TYR A 268 -12.06 20.79 -3.15
N GLY A 269 -11.38 21.86 -2.82
CA GLY A 269 -11.81 23.23 -3.17
C GLY A 269 -10.63 24.17 -3.40
N ASP A 270 -10.92 25.42 -3.77
CA ASP A 270 -9.95 26.43 -4.23
C ASP A 270 -8.85 26.73 -3.19
N TRP A 271 -9.16 26.64 -1.90
CA TRP A 271 -8.18 26.85 -0.85
C TRP A 271 -7.09 25.76 -0.86
N MET A 272 -7.45 24.53 -1.25
CA MET A 272 -6.51 23.42 -1.37
C MET A 272 -5.62 23.54 -2.60
N GLU A 273 -6.13 24.08 -3.70
CA GLU A 273 -5.29 24.41 -4.86
C GLU A 273 -4.23 25.45 -4.51
N LYS A 274 -4.58 26.44 -3.71
CA LYS A 274 -3.63 27.45 -3.22
C LYS A 274 -2.57 26.81 -2.33
N GLU A 275 -2.95 25.95 -1.41
CA GLU A 275 -2.01 25.23 -0.53
C GLU A 275 -1.14 24.26 -1.34
N ARG A 276 -1.70 23.58 -2.33
CA ARG A 276 -0.95 22.74 -3.27
C ARG A 276 0.10 23.55 -4.03
N PHE A 277 -0.26 24.71 -4.53
CA PHE A 277 0.67 25.60 -5.22
C PHE A 277 1.82 26.02 -4.31
N ASN A 278 1.51 26.42 -3.07
CA ASN A 278 2.50 26.75 -2.07
C ASN A 278 3.41 25.54 -1.76
N TYR A 279 2.85 24.34 -1.61
CA TYR A 279 3.59 23.11 -1.40
C TYR A 279 4.59 22.83 -2.54
N ILE A 280 4.14 22.93 -3.79
CA ILE A 280 4.98 22.69 -4.96
C ILE A 280 6.11 23.74 -5.08
N LEU A 281 5.80 25.01 -4.79
CA LEU A 281 6.77 26.09 -4.86
C LEU A 281 7.84 26.02 -3.75
N HIS A 282 7.43 25.69 -2.53
CA HIS A 282 8.29 25.71 -1.35
C HIS A 282 8.96 24.37 -1.06
N GLY A 283 8.39 23.26 -1.53
CA GLY A 283 9.03 21.93 -1.49
C GLY A 283 10.28 21.78 -2.35
N LYS A 284 10.66 22.81 -3.11
CA LYS A 284 11.89 22.89 -3.92
C LYS A 284 13.05 23.59 -3.20
N LYS A 285 12.85 24.05 -1.97
CA LYS A 285 13.82 24.90 -1.25
C LYS A 285 14.57 24.21 -0.10
N GLU A 286 14.42 22.89 0.10
CA GLU A 286 15.24 22.16 1.09
C GLU A 286 16.15 21.13 0.43
#